data_1024c6a7ab7cc7578de5de4485d06fcc
#
_entry.id   1024c6a7ab7cc7578de5de4485d06fcc
#
_cell.length_a   1.000
_cell.length_b   1.000
_cell.length_c   1.000
_cell.angle_alpha   90.00
_cell.angle_beta   90.00
_cell.angle_gamma   90.00
#
_symmetry.space_group_name_H-M   'P 1'
#
loop_
_entity.id
_entity.type
_entity.pdbx_description
1 polymer ?
#
loop_
_entity_poly.entity_id
_entity_poly.type
_entity_poly.pdbx_seq_one_letter_code
_entity_poly.pdbx_strand_id
1 'polypeptide(L)'
;MTHRRVLSTVVLSVVVAVAAFAGGTPATADPAPSPGPELHSFVAAFGYSVTRPDLDPPGANDWSCRPGTRHPRPVVLVHGTWENRYNNFAQLSPALKRDGYCVFALNYGDTDDNLLSQPEFIKGNGDIRASAKELATFVDRVRAATGTAKVDIVGHSQGGMMPRQYLRFEGGAGKVATLVTLGATHHGTTLSGIGTFARTLGLLGFTPPVLGAAAEQQVVGSDFLTTLNAGGDTVPGVSYVVIATRYDEVTTPYRSTFLTAGPGASVTNITLQDGCPIDLSDHLSMTYSWRAVGFVRRALDPAAPPAPCLPNAPVV
;
A
#
# COMPACT_ATOMS: atom_id res chain seq x y z
N MET A 1 -23.48 -94.03 18.78
CA MET A 1 -24.08 -92.74 18.24
C MET A 1 -24.06 -91.74 19.39
N THR A 2 -23.07 -90.90 19.45
CA THR A 2 -22.80 -90.00 20.58
C THR A 2 -22.86 -88.55 20.13
N HIS A 3 -23.90 -87.85 20.53
CA HIS A 3 -24.06 -86.42 20.29
C HIS A 3 -23.16 -85.62 21.24
N ARG A 4 -22.18 -84.88 20.70
CA ARG A 4 -21.45 -83.82 21.41
C ARG A 4 -22.17 -82.49 21.25
N ARG A 5 -22.62 -81.98 22.39
CA ARG A 5 -23.09 -80.59 22.47
C ARG A 5 -21.90 -79.62 22.58
N VAL A 6 -21.82 -78.63 21.69
CA VAL A 6 -20.85 -77.57 21.78
C VAL A 6 -21.52 -76.38 22.50
N LEU A 7 -20.98 -75.99 23.65
CA LEU A 7 -21.37 -74.77 24.36
C LEU A 7 -20.58 -73.63 23.74
N SER A 8 -21.30 -72.68 23.17
CA SER A 8 -20.72 -71.44 22.73
C SER A 8 -20.77 -70.37 23.85
N THR A 9 -19.60 -69.99 24.34
CA THR A 9 -19.45 -68.99 25.38
C THR A 9 -19.39 -67.60 24.63
N VAL A 10 -20.41 -66.75 24.87
CA VAL A 10 -20.42 -65.39 24.39
C VAL A 10 -19.65 -64.48 25.36
N VAL A 11 -18.51 -63.99 24.96
CA VAL A 11 -17.74 -62.97 25.71
C VAL A 11 -18.23 -61.58 25.31
N LEU A 12 -18.90 -60.91 26.23
CA LEU A 12 -19.37 -59.55 26.08
C LEU A 12 -18.22 -58.56 26.41
N SER A 13 -17.56 -57.98 25.38
CA SER A 13 -16.52 -56.99 25.57
C SER A 13 -17.17 -55.61 25.75
N VAL A 14 -17.13 -55.06 26.95
CA VAL A 14 -17.50 -53.67 27.24
C VAL A 14 -16.36 -52.77 26.84
N VAL A 15 -16.52 -52.02 25.78
CA VAL A 15 -15.59 -50.94 25.39
C VAL A 15 -15.98 -49.67 26.14
N VAL A 16 -15.21 -49.27 27.14
CA VAL A 16 -15.33 -48.00 27.82
C VAL A 16 -14.62 -46.95 26.96
N ALA A 17 -15.37 -46.11 26.26
CA ALA A 17 -14.84 -44.96 25.56
C ALA A 17 -14.52 -43.83 26.56
N VAL A 18 -13.25 -43.62 26.85
CA VAL A 18 -12.78 -42.46 27.60
C VAL A 18 -12.69 -41.26 26.62
N ALA A 19 -13.67 -40.38 26.66
CA ALA A 19 -13.61 -39.08 25.94
C ALA A 19 -12.61 -38.17 26.67
N ALA A 20 -11.40 -38.07 26.13
CA ALA A 20 -10.43 -37.06 26.55
C ALA A 20 -10.90 -35.68 26.02
N PHE A 21 -11.49 -34.88 26.89
CA PHE A 21 -11.65 -33.46 26.63
C PHE A 21 -10.26 -32.79 26.65
N ALA A 22 -9.65 -32.63 25.47
CA ALA A 22 -8.52 -31.76 25.31
C ALA A 22 -9.03 -30.32 25.45
N GLY A 23 -8.96 -29.78 26.65
CA GLY A 23 -9.16 -28.36 26.90
C GLY A 23 -8.00 -27.58 26.26
N GLY A 24 -8.14 -27.23 24.98
CA GLY A 24 -7.27 -26.25 24.33
C GLY A 24 -7.54 -24.90 24.99
N THR A 25 -6.56 -24.36 25.73
CA THR A 25 -6.57 -22.97 26.11
C THR A 25 -6.71 -22.16 24.82
N PRO A 26 -7.67 -21.21 24.71
CA PRO A 26 -7.72 -20.32 23.56
C PRO A 26 -6.36 -19.63 23.46
N ALA A 27 -5.70 -19.76 22.30
CA ALA A 27 -4.51 -18.98 22.01
C ALA A 27 -4.90 -17.51 22.17
N THR A 28 -4.33 -16.85 23.16
CA THR A 28 -4.44 -15.40 23.29
C THR A 28 -3.84 -14.81 22.02
N ALA A 29 -4.67 -14.23 21.17
CA ALA A 29 -4.17 -13.48 20.04
C ALA A 29 -3.15 -12.45 20.56
N ASP A 30 -1.96 -12.42 19.98
CA ASP A 30 -0.99 -11.39 20.32
C ASP A 30 -1.68 -10.02 20.22
N PRO A 31 -1.47 -9.13 21.20
CA PRO A 31 -2.06 -7.80 21.15
C PRO A 31 -1.63 -7.15 19.83
N ALA A 32 -2.60 -6.63 19.08
CA ALA A 32 -2.31 -5.91 17.85
C ALA A 32 -1.21 -4.87 18.14
N PRO A 33 -0.17 -4.76 17.29
CA PRO A 33 0.91 -3.82 17.52
C PRO A 33 0.34 -2.42 17.69
N SER A 34 0.77 -1.72 18.75
CA SER A 34 0.33 -0.34 18.99
C SER A 34 0.72 0.51 17.79
N PRO A 35 -0.18 1.38 17.28
CA PRO A 35 0.17 2.26 16.18
C PRO A 35 1.31 3.19 16.58
N GLY A 36 2.16 3.56 15.62
CA GLY A 36 3.21 4.56 15.82
C GLY A 36 2.61 5.95 16.09
N PRO A 37 3.42 6.93 16.55
CA PRO A 37 2.99 8.31 16.73
C PRO A 37 2.68 8.99 15.39
N GLU A 38 1.84 10.02 15.42
CA GLU A 38 1.71 10.94 14.30
C GLU A 38 2.98 11.79 14.18
N LEU A 39 3.59 11.78 13.00
CA LEU A 39 4.78 12.57 12.68
C LEU A 39 4.52 13.40 11.43
N HIS A 40 5.13 14.59 11.38
CA HIS A 40 4.88 15.59 10.33
C HIS A 40 6.11 15.84 9.45
N SER A 41 7.04 14.90 9.41
CA SER A 41 8.24 14.94 8.57
C SER A 41 8.61 13.54 8.14
N PHE A 42 8.92 13.38 6.85
CA PHE A 42 9.41 12.12 6.31
C PHE A 42 10.64 11.61 7.07
N VAL A 43 11.64 12.48 7.27
CA VAL A 43 12.89 12.12 7.95
C VAL A 43 12.63 11.57 9.36
N ALA A 44 11.75 12.23 10.12
CA ALA A 44 11.41 11.78 11.46
C ALA A 44 10.67 10.43 11.44
N ALA A 45 9.72 10.24 10.53
CA ALA A 45 8.96 9.01 10.40
C ALA A 45 9.82 7.86 9.86
N PHE A 46 10.70 8.13 8.91
CA PHE A 46 11.65 7.15 8.40
C PHE A 46 12.58 6.67 9.52
N GLY A 47 13.24 7.60 10.22
CA GLY A 47 14.11 7.26 11.35
C GLY A 47 13.40 6.48 12.46
N TYR A 48 12.15 6.82 12.76
CA TYR A 48 11.35 6.08 13.74
C TYR A 48 11.02 4.65 13.30
N SER A 49 10.83 4.41 12.00
CA SER A 49 10.48 3.11 11.44
C SER A 49 11.66 2.14 11.31
N VAL A 50 12.91 2.63 11.30
CA VAL A 50 14.11 1.79 11.07
C VAL A 50 14.19 0.59 12.03
N THR A 51 13.81 0.78 13.28
CA THR A 51 13.78 -0.30 14.29
C THR A 51 12.37 -0.87 14.51
N ARG A 52 11.39 -0.46 13.72
CA ARG A 52 9.96 -0.81 13.86
C ARG A 52 9.29 -0.93 12.50
N PRO A 53 9.74 -1.86 11.63
CA PRO A 53 9.33 -1.90 10.22
C PRO A 53 7.85 -2.22 10.02
N ASP A 54 7.22 -2.89 10.99
CA ASP A 54 5.83 -3.36 10.90
C ASP A 54 4.83 -2.48 11.65
N LEU A 55 5.25 -1.29 12.09
CA LEU A 55 4.31 -0.35 12.71
C LEU A 55 3.19 0.03 11.73
N ASP A 56 2.00 0.13 12.28
CA ASP A 56 0.90 0.77 11.59
C ASP A 56 0.97 2.30 11.76
N PRO A 57 0.69 3.07 10.71
CA PRO A 57 0.48 4.51 10.88
C PRO A 57 -0.75 4.76 11.75
N PRO A 58 -0.78 5.86 12.53
CA PRO A 58 -1.90 6.13 13.44
C PRO A 58 -3.24 6.11 12.70
N GLY A 59 -4.21 5.41 13.26
CA GLY A 59 -5.58 5.31 12.72
C GLY A 59 -5.77 4.33 11.58
N ALA A 60 -4.71 3.66 11.09
CA ALA A 60 -4.84 2.59 10.11
C ALA A 60 -5.09 1.22 10.76
N ASN A 61 -5.56 0.28 9.93
CA ASN A 61 -5.68 -1.15 10.23
C ASN A 61 -6.60 -1.50 11.42
N ASP A 62 -7.59 -0.65 11.69
CA ASP A 62 -8.70 -1.01 12.55
C ASP A 62 -9.68 -1.90 11.78
N TRP A 63 -9.49 -3.22 11.89
CA TRP A 63 -10.31 -4.22 11.18
C TRP A 63 -11.76 -4.30 11.66
N SER A 64 -12.08 -3.65 12.77
CA SER A 64 -13.45 -3.49 13.26
C SER A 64 -14.17 -2.28 12.65
N CYS A 65 -13.45 -1.38 11.97
CA CYS A 65 -13.97 -0.15 11.38
C CYS A 65 -15.08 -0.46 10.35
N ARG A 66 -16.16 0.31 10.41
CA ARG A 66 -17.24 0.26 9.43
C ARG A 66 -17.41 1.63 8.79
N PRO A 67 -17.30 1.72 7.46
CA PRO A 67 -17.49 2.97 6.74
C PRO A 67 -18.88 3.58 7.01
N GLY A 68 -18.91 4.88 7.29
CA GLY A 68 -20.14 5.64 7.48
C GLY A 68 -20.76 6.10 6.16
N THR A 69 -21.96 6.65 6.24
CA THR A 69 -22.69 7.15 5.05
C THR A 69 -21.96 8.26 4.32
N ARG A 70 -21.24 9.12 5.04
CA ARG A 70 -20.46 10.22 4.44
C ARG A 70 -19.26 9.71 3.64
N HIS A 71 -18.57 8.69 4.17
CA HIS A 71 -17.39 8.08 3.54
C HIS A 71 -17.64 6.57 3.41
N PRO A 72 -18.42 6.15 2.40
CA PRO A 72 -18.91 4.77 2.30
C PRO A 72 -17.84 3.79 1.80
N ARG A 73 -16.66 4.25 1.43
CA ARG A 73 -15.57 3.41 0.98
C ARG A 73 -14.37 3.54 1.92
N PRO A 74 -13.73 2.41 2.29
CA PRO A 74 -12.46 2.44 3.01
C PRO A 74 -11.33 2.91 2.08
N VAL A 75 -10.30 3.50 2.67
CA VAL A 75 -9.10 3.96 1.98
C VAL A 75 -7.96 2.99 2.24
N VAL A 76 -7.31 2.52 1.16
CA VAL A 76 -6.10 1.68 1.22
C VAL A 76 -4.90 2.53 0.84
N LEU A 77 -3.91 2.60 1.74
CA LEU A 77 -2.66 3.35 1.58
C LEU A 77 -1.55 2.40 1.11
N VAL A 78 -0.84 2.78 0.04
CA VAL A 78 0.18 1.96 -0.62
C VAL A 78 1.49 2.75 -0.72
N HIS A 79 2.52 2.33 0.03
CA HIS A 79 3.80 3.04 0.15
C HIS A 79 4.68 2.93 -1.10
N GLY A 80 5.75 3.72 -1.15
CA GLY A 80 6.74 3.72 -2.23
C GLY A 80 7.80 2.61 -2.09
N THR A 81 8.70 2.54 -3.09
CA THR A 81 9.86 1.65 -3.09
C THR A 81 10.77 1.98 -1.91
N TRP A 82 11.31 0.96 -1.24
CA TRP A 82 12.23 1.07 -0.10
C TRP A 82 11.67 1.81 1.12
N GLU A 83 10.38 2.11 1.11
CA GLU A 83 9.64 2.68 2.22
C GLU A 83 8.85 1.58 2.97
N ASN A 84 8.04 1.97 3.93
CA ASN A 84 7.05 1.11 4.57
C ASN A 84 5.77 1.90 4.88
N ARG A 85 4.71 1.19 5.25
CA ARG A 85 3.39 1.79 5.51
C ARG A 85 3.41 2.90 6.57
N TYR A 86 4.30 2.81 7.57
CA TYR A 86 4.38 3.81 8.61
C TYR A 86 5.09 5.08 8.13
N ASN A 87 6.34 4.95 7.63
CA ASN A 87 7.12 6.12 7.26
C ASN A 87 6.53 6.92 6.10
N ASN A 88 5.72 6.28 5.28
CA ASN A 88 5.07 6.95 4.16
C ASN A 88 3.78 7.69 4.58
N PHE A 89 3.09 7.21 5.63
CA PHE A 89 1.72 7.66 5.93
C PHE A 89 1.48 8.07 7.38
N ALA A 90 2.53 8.33 8.18
CA ALA A 90 2.40 8.73 9.58
C ALA A 90 1.63 10.05 9.77
N GLN A 91 1.50 10.90 8.73
CA GLN A 91 0.68 12.11 8.70
C GLN A 91 -0.66 11.91 7.99
N LEU A 92 -0.67 11.29 6.81
CA LEU A 92 -1.87 11.17 5.99
C LEU A 92 -2.93 10.26 6.63
N SER A 93 -2.50 9.12 7.18
CA SER A 93 -3.42 8.15 7.79
C SER A 93 -4.25 8.75 8.93
N PRO A 94 -3.64 9.39 9.97
CA PRO A 94 -4.42 10.01 11.04
C PRO A 94 -5.27 11.19 10.55
N ALA A 95 -4.85 11.90 9.50
CA ALA A 95 -5.65 12.96 8.89
C ALA A 95 -6.95 12.41 8.30
N LEU A 96 -6.88 11.33 7.52
CA LEU A 96 -8.05 10.66 6.96
C LEU A 96 -8.92 10.00 8.04
N LYS A 97 -8.31 9.43 9.09
CA LYS A 97 -9.06 8.87 10.23
C LYS A 97 -9.87 9.95 10.94
N ARG A 98 -9.30 11.15 11.15
CA ARG A 98 -10.03 12.30 11.73
C ARG A 98 -11.19 12.78 10.86
N ASP A 99 -11.09 12.62 9.54
CA ASP A 99 -12.19 12.92 8.62
C ASP A 99 -13.30 11.86 8.66
N GLY A 100 -13.08 10.72 9.33
CA GLY A 100 -14.05 9.64 9.48
C GLY A 100 -13.92 8.49 8.50
N TYR A 101 -12.81 8.38 7.77
CA TYR A 101 -12.54 7.22 6.92
C TYR A 101 -12.11 5.99 7.72
N CYS A 102 -12.47 4.81 7.24
CA CYS A 102 -11.78 3.58 7.57
C CYS A 102 -10.51 3.51 6.74
N VAL A 103 -9.35 3.56 7.41
CA VAL A 103 -8.03 3.61 6.75
C VAL A 103 -7.32 2.28 6.94
N PHE A 104 -6.73 1.76 5.88
CA PHE A 104 -5.93 0.54 5.89
C PHE A 104 -4.61 0.79 5.17
N ALA A 105 -3.52 0.21 5.66
CA ALA A 105 -2.20 0.36 5.07
C ALA A 105 -1.46 -0.98 5.10
N LEU A 106 -0.82 -1.36 3.98
CA LEU A 106 -0.06 -2.60 3.88
C LEU A 106 1.44 -2.34 3.75
N ASN A 107 2.25 -3.27 4.23
CA ASN A 107 3.60 -3.51 3.72
C ASN A 107 3.49 -4.57 2.61
N TYR A 108 4.31 -4.46 1.58
CA TYR A 108 4.31 -5.35 0.43
C TYR A 108 5.70 -5.44 -0.19
N GLY A 109 5.88 -6.39 -1.10
CA GLY A 109 7.10 -6.54 -1.90
C GLY A 109 8.31 -6.85 -1.04
N ASP A 110 8.11 -7.63 0.02
CA ASP A 110 9.18 -8.24 0.79
C ASP A 110 9.71 -9.44 0.01
N THR A 111 11.01 -9.49 -0.28
CA THR A 111 11.57 -10.61 -1.03
C THR A 111 12.45 -11.45 -0.12
N ASP A 112 12.04 -12.70 0.09
CA ASP A 112 12.86 -13.73 0.74
C ASP A 112 14.04 -14.20 -0.15
N ASP A 113 14.08 -13.78 -1.42
CA ASP A 113 15.01 -14.27 -2.44
C ASP A 113 16.39 -13.60 -2.42
N ASN A 114 16.65 -12.68 -1.50
CA ASN A 114 17.94 -11.99 -1.43
C ASN A 114 18.90 -12.74 -0.53
N LEU A 115 19.98 -13.26 -1.11
CA LEU A 115 21.15 -13.87 -0.46
C LEU A 115 21.84 -12.96 0.60
N LEU A 116 21.49 -11.68 0.62
CA LEU A 116 21.89 -10.71 1.63
C LEU A 116 20.62 -10.23 2.30
N SER A 117 20.47 -10.52 3.59
CA SER A 117 19.34 -10.03 4.39
C SER A 117 19.14 -8.54 4.18
N GLN A 118 18.02 -8.18 3.54
CA GLN A 118 17.60 -6.79 3.42
C GLN A 118 17.31 -6.26 4.83
N PRO A 119 17.63 -5.00 5.12
CA PRO A 119 17.14 -4.40 6.35
C PRO A 119 15.61 -4.50 6.40
N GLU A 120 15.07 -5.03 7.48
CA GLU A 120 13.61 -5.29 7.62
C GLU A 120 12.74 -4.06 7.39
N PHE A 121 13.28 -2.85 7.58
CA PHE A 121 12.56 -1.61 7.37
C PHE A 121 12.39 -1.23 5.88
N ILE A 122 13.09 -1.92 4.97
CA ILE A 122 12.99 -1.71 3.53
C ILE A 122 11.94 -2.65 2.96
N LYS A 123 10.87 -2.09 2.41
CA LYS A 123 9.78 -2.80 1.75
C LYS A 123 9.60 -2.31 0.31
N GLY A 124 8.73 -2.94 -0.47
CA GLY A 124 8.40 -2.49 -1.83
C GLY A 124 9.54 -2.64 -2.84
N ASN A 125 10.50 -3.53 -2.62
CA ASN A 125 11.63 -3.77 -3.50
C ASN A 125 11.50 -5.05 -4.36
N GLY A 126 10.50 -5.87 -4.09
CA GLY A 126 10.21 -7.10 -4.83
C GLY A 126 9.62 -6.85 -6.24
N ASP A 127 9.33 -7.94 -6.93
CA ASP A 127 8.65 -7.88 -8.25
C ASP A 127 7.29 -7.17 -8.13
N ILE A 128 7.06 -6.16 -8.98
CA ILE A 128 5.85 -5.31 -8.91
C ILE A 128 4.59 -6.11 -9.28
N ARG A 129 4.69 -7.14 -10.13
CA ARG A 129 3.55 -8.00 -10.46
C ARG A 129 3.16 -8.87 -9.27
N ALA A 130 4.15 -9.37 -8.51
CA ALA A 130 3.91 -10.09 -7.26
C ALA A 130 3.29 -9.16 -6.21
N SER A 131 3.84 -7.97 -6.02
CA SER A 131 3.32 -6.93 -5.13
C SER A 131 1.87 -6.53 -5.46
N ALA A 132 1.50 -6.50 -6.74
CA ALA A 132 0.11 -6.24 -7.14
C ALA A 132 -0.86 -7.36 -6.73
N LYS A 133 -0.41 -8.62 -6.64
CA LYS A 133 -1.20 -9.73 -6.11
C LYS A 133 -1.34 -9.67 -4.58
N GLU A 134 -0.29 -9.21 -3.89
CA GLU A 134 -0.39 -8.92 -2.45
C GLU A 134 -1.44 -7.82 -2.20
N LEU A 135 -1.40 -6.73 -2.99
CA LEU A 135 -2.42 -5.68 -2.92
C LEU A 135 -3.82 -6.23 -3.22
N ALA A 136 -3.98 -7.12 -4.20
CA ALA A 136 -5.27 -7.75 -4.51
C ALA A 136 -5.82 -8.52 -3.30
N THR A 137 -4.99 -9.32 -2.66
CA THR A 137 -5.34 -10.07 -1.44
C THR A 137 -5.72 -9.13 -0.29
N PHE A 138 -4.93 -8.06 -0.10
CA PHE A 138 -5.18 -7.08 0.95
C PHE A 138 -6.50 -6.31 0.72
N VAL A 139 -6.76 -5.86 -0.51
CA VAL A 139 -8.03 -5.19 -0.86
C VAL A 139 -9.22 -6.11 -0.63
N ASP A 140 -9.14 -7.40 -0.99
CA ASP A 140 -10.23 -8.35 -0.75
C ASP A 140 -10.47 -8.55 0.74
N ARG A 141 -9.42 -8.61 1.57
CA ARG A 141 -9.54 -8.63 3.03
C ARG A 141 -10.20 -7.36 3.58
N VAL A 142 -9.80 -6.17 3.11
CA VAL A 142 -10.42 -4.89 3.52
C VAL A 142 -11.90 -4.86 3.16
N ARG A 143 -12.25 -5.25 1.94
CA ARG A 143 -13.66 -5.30 1.48
C ARG A 143 -14.49 -6.26 2.32
N ALA A 144 -13.97 -7.44 2.62
CA ALA A 144 -14.64 -8.42 3.47
C ALA A 144 -14.83 -7.90 4.90
N ALA A 145 -13.80 -7.31 5.49
CA ALA A 145 -13.86 -6.75 6.84
C ALA A 145 -14.84 -5.59 6.96
N THR A 146 -14.89 -4.71 5.94
CA THR A 146 -15.73 -3.50 5.96
C THR A 146 -17.12 -3.70 5.37
N GLY A 147 -17.38 -4.81 4.69
CA GLY A 147 -18.65 -5.09 3.99
C GLY A 147 -18.87 -4.22 2.75
N THR A 148 -17.80 -3.67 2.14
CA THR A 148 -17.91 -2.74 1.01
C THR A 148 -17.62 -3.41 -0.32
N ALA A 149 -18.29 -2.97 -1.38
CA ALA A 149 -18.04 -3.47 -2.73
C ALA A 149 -16.74 -2.93 -3.33
N LYS A 150 -16.37 -1.69 -3.00
CA LYS A 150 -15.18 -1.00 -3.54
C LYS A 150 -14.40 -0.30 -2.43
N VAL A 151 -13.12 -0.07 -2.71
CA VAL A 151 -12.22 0.76 -1.92
C VAL A 151 -11.79 1.99 -2.73
N ASP A 152 -11.23 2.99 -2.07
CA ASP A 152 -10.38 4.01 -2.68
C ASP A 152 -8.92 3.71 -2.34
N ILE A 153 -7.99 3.96 -3.26
CA ILE A 153 -6.56 3.72 -3.05
C ILE A 153 -5.83 5.07 -3.09
N VAL A 154 -4.92 5.28 -2.15
CA VAL A 154 -3.96 6.38 -2.16
C VAL A 154 -2.56 5.78 -2.13
N GLY A 155 -1.76 6.08 -3.15
CA GLY A 155 -0.42 5.52 -3.28
C GLY A 155 0.66 6.55 -3.57
N HIS A 156 1.85 6.31 -3.04
CA HIS A 156 3.02 7.14 -3.26
C HIS A 156 4.04 6.41 -4.14
N SER A 157 4.67 7.13 -5.08
CA SER A 157 5.76 6.59 -5.90
C SER A 157 5.33 5.28 -6.61
N GLN A 158 6.09 4.18 -6.48
CA GLN A 158 5.69 2.84 -6.93
C GLN A 158 4.28 2.46 -6.44
N GLY A 159 3.94 2.79 -5.19
CA GLY A 159 2.62 2.50 -4.62
C GLY A 159 1.47 3.26 -5.28
N GLY A 160 1.76 4.28 -6.07
CA GLY A 160 0.78 4.91 -6.97
C GLY A 160 0.70 4.20 -8.33
N MET A 161 1.80 3.67 -8.84
CA MET A 161 1.87 3.00 -10.14
C MET A 161 1.45 1.53 -10.07
N MET A 162 1.91 0.76 -9.06
CA MET A 162 1.61 -0.66 -8.88
C MET A 162 0.09 -0.97 -8.83
N PRO A 163 -0.78 -0.12 -8.24
CA PRO A 163 -2.21 -0.32 -8.35
C PRO A 163 -2.76 -0.35 -9.78
N ARG A 164 -2.09 0.26 -10.78
CA ARG A 164 -2.51 0.11 -12.18
C ARG A 164 -2.28 -1.32 -12.69
N GLN A 165 -1.21 -2.01 -12.24
CA GLN A 165 -1.02 -3.43 -12.48
C GLN A 165 -2.17 -4.24 -11.86
N TYR A 166 -2.51 -3.96 -10.61
CA TYR A 166 -3.65 -4.59 -9.94
C TYR A 166 -4.98 -4.36 -10.69
N LEU A 167 -5.25 -3.12 -11.07
CA LEU A 167 -6.49 -2.76 -11.79
C LEU A 167 -6.61 -3.50 -13.12
N ARG A 168 -5.51 -3.63 -13.86
CA ARG A 168 -5.52 -4.14 -15.22
C ARG A 168 -5.43 -5.66 -15.31
N PHE A 169 -4.61 -6.27 -14.46
CA PHE A 169 -4.22 -7.66 -14.62
C PHE A 169 -4.61 -8.58 -13.46
N GLU A 170 -4.91 -8.01 -12.29
CA GLU A 170 -5.18 -8.78 -11.07
C GLU A 170 -6.63 -8.61 -10.57
N GLY A 171 -7.54 -8.21 -11.47
CA GLY A 171 -8.99 -8.14 -11.19
C GLY A 171 -9.43 -6.95 -10.33
N GLY A 172 -8.63 -5.88 -10.25
CA GLY A 172 -8.91 -4.71 -9.44
C GLY A 172 -9.97 -3.76 -9.98
N ALA A 173 -10.22 -3.72 -11.30
CA ALA A 173 -11.08 -2.73 -11.96
C ALA A 173 -12.47 -2.62 -11.34
N GLY A 174 -13.10 -3.74 -10.95
CA GLY A 174 -14.42 -3.77 -10.29
C GLY A 174 -14.40 -3.44 -8.80
N LYS A 175 -13.23 -3.37 -8.17
CA LYS A 175 -13.04 -3.29 -6.71
C LYS A 175 -12.52 -1.94 -6.23
N VAL A 176 -12.09 -1.07 -7.14
CA VAL A 176 -11.58 0.28 -6.84
C VAL A 176 -12.50 1.32 -7.44
N ALA A 177 -12.78 2.40 -6.72
CA ALA A 177 -13.54 3.54 -7.22
C ALA A 177 -12.61 4.69 -7.61
N THR A 178 -11.67 5.03 -6.74
CA THR A 178 -10.73 6.14 -6.95
C THR A 178 -9.29 5.66 -6.71
N LEU A 179 -8.37 6.03 -7.58
CA LEU A 179 -6.93 5.91 -7.38
C LEU A 179 -6.32 7.31 -7.31
N VAL A 180 -5.82 7.69 -6.13
CA VAL A 180 -5.08 8.93 -5.91
C VAL A 180 -3.60 8.59 -5.82
N THR A 181 -2.76 9.30 -6.57
CA THR A 181 -1.33 9.01 -6.61
C THR A 181 -0.50 10.26 -6.31
N LEU A 182 0.60 10.08 -5.59
CA LEU A 182 1.56 11.09 -5.18
C LEU A 182 2.91 10.74 -5.82
N GLY A 183 3.43 11.56 -6.73
CA GLY A 183 4.75 11.35 -7.36
C GLY A 183 4.95 9.99 -8.03
N ALA A 184 3.90 9.38 -8.57
CA ALA A 184 3.93 7.99 -9.02
C ALA A 184 4.74 7.80 -10.31
N THR A 185 5.46 6.68 -10.41
CA THR A 185 6.30 6.30 -11.55
C THR A 185 5.48 5.68 -12.70
N HIS A 186 4.36 6.30 -13.08
CA HIS A 186 3.40 5.74 -14.06
C HIS A 186 4.01 5.42 -15.42
N HIS A 187 4.93 6.27 -15.90
CA HIS A 187 5.67 6.06 -17.15
C HIS A 187 7.16 5.85 -16.87
N GLY A 188 7.48 5.52 -15.62
CA GLY A 188 8.84 5.24 -15.18
C GLY A 188 9.63 6.47 -14.78
N THR A 189 10.87 6.20 -14.44
CA THR A 189 11.89 7.18 -14.09
C THR A 189 13.22 6.86 -14.77
N THR A 190 14.16 7.80 -14.71
CA THR A 190 15.52 7.61 -15.21
C THR A 190 16.37 6.80 -14.24
N LEU A 191 17.47 6.22 -14.73
CA LEU A 191 18.48 5.61 -13.85
C LEU A 191 19.06 6.61 -12.85
N SER A 192 19.17 7.90 -13.24
CA SER A 192 19.58 8.96 -12.33
C SER A 192 18.56 9.20 -11.22
N GLY A 193 17.25 9.12 -11.51
CA GLY A 193 16.19 9.21 -10.51
C GLY A 193 16.26 8.05 -9.50
N ILE A 194 16.40 6.81 -9.97
CA ILE A 194 16.60 5.65 -9.10
C ILE A 194 17.86 5.81 -8.25
N GLY A 195 18.99 6.25 -8.84
CA GLY A 195 20.24 6.48 -8.12
C GLY A 195 20.13 7.59 -7.07
N THR A 196 19.39 8.65 -7.37
CA THR A 196 19.13 9.74 -6.41
C THR A 196 18.29 9.22 -5.24
N PHE A 197 17.24 8.45 -5.52
CA PHE A 197 16.40 7.85 -4.48
C PHE A 197 17.19 6.92 -3.56
N ALA A 198 17.99 6.00 -4.12
CA ALA A 198 18.87 5.12 -3.36
C ALA A 198 19.85 5.89 -2.48
N ARG A 199 20.42 7.00 -3.00
CA ARG A 199 21.33 7.86 -2.24
C ARG A 199 20.63 8.51 -1.05
N THR A 200 19.46 9.09 -1.27
CA THR A 200 18.70 9.80 -0.25
C THR A 200 18.33 8.87 0.92
N LEU A 201 17.97 7.62 0.63
CA LEU A 201 17.65 6.63 1.65
C LEU A 201 18.89 5.93 2.25
N GLY A 202 20.12 6.34 1.88
CA GLY A 202 21.35 5.76 2.39
C GLY A 202 21.66 4.36 1.84
N LEU A 203 21.06 3.99 0.71
CA LEU A 203 21.21 2.67 0.09
C LEU A 203 22.40 2.58 -0.88
N LEU A 204 23.18 3.65 -1.04
CA LEU A 204 24.41 3.62 -1.84
C LEU A 204 25.47 2.77 -1.15
N GLY A 205 26.04 1.87 -1.90
CA GLY A 205 26.99 0.86 -1.40
C GLY A 205 26.36 -0.54 -1.35
N PHE A 206 25.06 -0.64 -1.50
CA PHE A 206 24.40 -1.92 -1.75
C PHE A 206 24.51 -2.31 -3.22
N THR A 207 24.69 -3.59 -3.50
CA THR A 207 24.77 -4.12 -4.86
C THR A 207 23.39 -4.11 -5.54
N PRO A 208 23.30 -4.14 -6.89
CA PRO A 208 22.01 -4.21 -7.60
C PRO A 208 21.01 -5.25 -7.07
N PRO A 209 21.42 -6.46 -6.62
CA PRO A 209 20.49 -7.40 -5.99
C PRO A 209 19.80 -6.87 -4.74
N VAL A 210 20.40 -5.93 -4.03
CA VAL A 210 19.82 -5.30 -2.82
C VAL A 210 18.80 -4.22 -3.18
N LEU A 211 18.92 -3.58 -4.35
CA LEU A 211 17.96 -2.60 -4.81
C LEU A 211 16.62 -3.23 -5.20
N GLY A 212 16.61 -4.54 -5.50
CA GLY A 212 15.43 -5.32 -5.80
C GLY A 212 14.90 -5.14 -7.23
N ALA A 213 14.04 -6.07 -7.65
CA ALA A 213 13.44 -6.07 -9.00
C ALA A 213 12.62 -4.80 -9.29
N ALA A 214 11.99 -4.24 -8.27
CA ALA A 214 11.16 -3.04 -8.41
C ALA A 214 11.93 -1.83 -8.93
N ALA A 215 13.21 -1.68 -8.57
CA ALA A 215 14.03 -0.57 -9.05
C ALA A 215 14.22 -0.63 -10.57
N GLU A 216 14.56 -1.80 -11.10
CA GLU A 216 14.72 -2.03 -12.55
C GLU A 216 13.38 -1.88 -13.29
N GLN A 217 12.31 -2.44 -12.75
CA GLN A 217 10.98 -2.40 -13.35
C GLN A 217 10.42 -0.98 -13.49
N GLN A 218 10.88 -0.03 -12.68
CA GLN A 218 10.48 1.38 -12.75
C GLN A 218 11.32 2.22 -13.71
N VAL A 219 12.36 1.67 -14.32
CA VAL A 219 13.13 2.38 -15.34
C VAL A 219 12.33 2.50 -16.63
N VAL A 220 12.37 3.71 -17.25
CA VAL A 220 11.73 3.97 -18.53
C VAL A 220 12.17 2.94 -19.56
N GLY A 221 11.20 2.33 -20.26
CA GLY A 221 11.44 1.31 -21.28
C GLY A 221 11.62 -0.11 -20.75
N SER A 222 11.47 -0.34 -19.45
CA SER A 222 11.42 -1.70 -18.91
C SER A 222 10.27 -2.51 -19.50
N ASP A 223 10.43 -3.82 -19.59
CA ASP A 223 9.37 -4.74 -20.07
C ASP A 223 8.11 -4.63 -19.22
N PHE A 224 8.28 -4.37 -17.93
CA PHE A 224 7.16 -4.17 -17.01
C PHE A 224 6.34 -2.95 -17.41
N LEU A 225 6.95 -1.77 -17.54
CA LEU A 225 6.24 -0.53 -17.88
C LEU A 225 5.70 -0.55 -19.32
N THR A 226 6.44 -1.15 -20.26
CA THR A 226 5.98 -1.33 -21.62
C THR A 226 4.69 -2.15 -21.65
N THR A 227 4.64 -3.25 -20.90
CA THR A 227 3.44 -4.09 -20.77
C THR A 227 2.31 -3.35 -20.06
N LEU A 228 2.61 -2.69 -18.95
CA LEU A 228 1.61 -1.96 -18.16
C LEU A 228 0.93 -0.85 -18.97
N ASN A 229 1.69 -0.15 -19.82
CA ASN A 229 1.21 1.02 -20.54
C ASN A 229 0.68 0.69 -21.96
N ALA A 230 0.87 -0.52 -22.47
CA ALA A 230 0.48 -0.92 -23.83
C ALA A 230 -1.02 -0.70 -24.14
N GLY A 231 -1.89 -0.78 -23.14
CA GLY A 231 -3.35 -0.57 -23.29
C GLY A 231 -3.83 0.82 -22.85
N GLY A 232 -2.94 1.81 -22.78
CA GLY A 232 -3.23 3.16 -22.26
C GLY A 232 -3.08 3.26 -20.73
N ASP A 233 -3.41 4.42 -20.16
CA ASP A 233 -3.07 4.73 -18.77
C ASP A 233 -4.10 4.25 -17.75
N THR A 234 -5.34 4.08 -18.16
CA THR A 234 -6.49 3.92 -17.26
C THR A 234 -7.34 2.72 -17.60
N VAL A 235 -8.15 2.27 -16.64
CA VAL A 235 -9.22 1.29 -16.89
C VAL A 235 -10.59 1.94 -16.70
N PRO A 236 -11.63 1.51 -17.42
CA PRO A 236 -12.98 2.06 -17.29
C PRO A 236 -13.53 1.93 -15.86
N GLY A 237 -14.33 2.90 -15.43
CA GLY A 237 -15.05 2.89 -14.14
C GLY A 237 -14.19 3.27 -12.93
N VAL A 238 -12.95 3.71 -13.13
CA VAL A 238 -12.05 4.22 -12.07
C VAL A 238 -11.77 5.70 -12.30
N SER A 239 -11.82 6.49 -11.23
CA SER A 239 -11.38 7.89 -11.22
C SER A 239 -9.93 7.97 -10.77
N TYR A 240 -9.11 8.75 -11.48
CA TYR A 240 -7.70 8.94 -11.19
C TYR A 240 -7.42 10.40 -10.82
N VAL A 241 -6.73 10.60 -9.70
CA VAL A 241 -6.21 11.92 -9.30
C VAL A 241 -4.71 11.78 -9.11
N VAL A 242 -3.94 12.47 -9.93
CA VAL A 242 -2.48 12.38 -9.97
C VAL A 242 -1.91 13.68 -9.42
N ILE A 243 -1.17 13.60 -8.34
CA ILE A 243 -0.54 14.73 -7.66
C ILE A 243 0.97 14.63 -7.87
N ALA A 244 1.54 15.66 -8.48
CA ALA A 244 2.96 15.78 -8.79
C ALA A 244 3.58 16.96 -8.05
N THR A 245 4.90 16.93 -7.85
CA THR A 245 5.69 18.08 -7.46
C THR A 245 6.68 18.44 -8.57
N ARG A 246 6.92 19.74 -8.78
CA ARG A 246 7.94 20.23 -9.75
C ARG A 246 9.36 19.90 -9.32
N TYR A 247 9.55 19.65 -8.04
CA TYR A 247 10.84 19.37 -7.42
C TYR A 247 11.08 17.86 -7.25
N ASP A 248 10.33 17.01 -8.00
CA ASP A 248 10.52 15.57 -7.99
C ASP A 248 11.87 15.19 -8.63
N GLU A 249 12.80 14.76 -7.84
CA GLU A 249 14.15 14.35 -8.24
C GLU A 249 14.24 12.85 -8.49
N VAL A 250 13.17 12.11 -8.14
CA VAL A 250 13.06 10.65 -8.34
C VAL A 250 12.28 10.37 -9.60
N THR A 251 11.02 10.78 -9.68
CA THR A 251 10.19 10.60 -10.88
C THR A 251 10.50 11.70 -11.89
N THR A 252 11.52 11.46 -12.72
CA THR A 252 12.06 12.48 -13.66
C THR A 252 11.81 12.11 -15.12
N PRO A 253 11.33 13.08 -15.93
CA PRO A 253 10.80 14.39 -15.55
C PRO A 253 9.48 14.25 -14.76
N TYR A 254 9.19 15.15 -13.83
CA TYR A 254 8.02 15.02 -12.94
C TYR A 254 6.69 14.83 -13.67
N ARG A 255 6.57 15.32 -14.90
CA ARG A 255 5.38 15.14 -15.74
C ARG A 255 5.18 13.73 -16.25
N SER A 256 6.19 12.85 -16.13
CA SER A 256 6.02 11.42 -16.44
C SER A 256 5.06 10.71 -15.49
N THR A 257 4.73 11.34 -14.36
CA THR A 257 3.67 10.85 -13.47
C THR A 257 2.26 11.10 -13.99
N PHE A 258 2.05 12.03 -14.94
CA PHE A 258 0.70 12.39 -15.42
C PHE A 258 0.10 11.29 -16.28
N LEU A 259 -1.21 11.09 -16.12
CA LEU A 259 -2.00 10.11 -16.86
C LEU A 259 -2.90 10.79 -17.89
N THR A 260 -3.25 10.04 -18.91
CA THR A 260 -4.25 10.41 -19.92
C THR A 260 -5.50 9.54 -19.74
N ALA A 261 -6.67 10.16 -19.71
CA ALA A 261 -7.91 9.44 -19.57
C ALA A 261 -8.23 8.60 -20.81
N GLY A 262 -8.44 7.32 -20.63
CA GLY A 262 -9.04 6.44 -21.63
C GLY A 262 -10.58 6.40 -21.50
N PRO A 263 -11.25 5.66 -22.38
CA PRO A 263 -12.71 5.55 -22.39
C PRO A 263 -13.27 5.08 -21.05
N GLY A 264 -14.29 5.78 -20.53
CA GLY A 264 -14.99 5.42 -19.31
C GLY A 264 -14.19 5.64 -18.01
N ALA A 265 -13.06 6.34 -18.05
CA ALA A 265 -12.29 6.76 -16.90
C ALA A 265 -12.19 8.28 -16.83
N SER A 266 -11.89 8.83 -15.67
CA SER A 266 -11.57 10.24 -15.47
C SER A 266 -10.15 10.39 -14.93
N VAL A 267 -9.45 11.47 -15.33
CA VAL A 267 -8.12 11.81 -14.83
C VAL A 267 -8.08 13.29 -14.48
N THR A 268 -7.55 13.59 -13.30
CA THR A 268 -7.21 14.94 -12.86
C THR A 268 -5.73 14.98 -12.50
N ASN A 269 -4.92 15.69 -13.26
CA ASN A 269 -3.50 15.90 -13.01
C ASN A 269 -3.30 17.23 -12.26
N ILE A 270 -2.57 17.20 -11.15
CA ILE A 270 -2.35 18.33 -10.25
C ILE A 270 -0.85 18.49 -10.02
N THR A 271 -0.36 19.72 -10.05
CA THR A 271 0.99 20.06 -9.59
C THR A 271 0.89 20.83 -8.27
N LEU A 272 1.59 20.41 -7.22
CA LEU A 272 1.52 21.02 -5.89
C LEU A 272 1.78 22.51 -5.91
N GLN A 273 2.73 22.96 -6.73
CA GLN A 273 3.14 24.35 -6.80
C GLN A 273 2.20 25.26 -7.63
N ASP A 274 1.22 24.68 -8.33
CA ASP A 274 0.23 25.49 -9.04
C ASP A 274 -0.68 26.19 -8.02
N GLY A 275 -0.55 27.52 -7.95
CA GLY A 275 -1.21 28.35 -6.94
C GLY A 275 -0.61 28.29 -5.53
N CYS A 276 0.56 27.64 -5.35
CA CYS A 276 1.27 27.63 -4.07
C CYS A 276 2.80 27.50 -4.25
N PRO A 277 3.49 28.58 -4.64
CA PRO A 277 4.93 28.54 -4.91
C PRO A 277 5.80 28.33 -3.66
N ILE A 278 5.24 28.44 -2.47
CA ILE A 278 5.96 28.21 -1.20
C ILE A 278 5.99 26.76 -0.76
N ASP A 279 5.24 25.87 -1.40
CA ASP A 279 5.35 24.42 -1.21
C ASP A 279 6.57 23.92 -2.00
N LEU A 280 7.65 23.60 -1.33
CA LEU A 280 8.91 23.15 -1.91
C LEU A 280 9.08 21.63 -1.81
N SER A 281 7.97 20.92 -1.63
CA SER A 281 8.00 19.46 -1.50
C SER A 281 8.75 18.79 -2.65
N ASP A 282 9.71 17.93 -2.31
CA ASP A 282 10.36 16.99 -3.20
C ASP A 282 9.58 15.64 -3.24
N HIS A 283 10.16 14.62 -3.84
CA HIS A 283 9.52 13.31 -3.98
C HIS A 283 9.08 12.71 -2.65
N LEU A 284 9.93 12.77 -1.62
CA LEU A 284 9.65 12.16 -0.32
C LEU A 284 8.79 13.05 0.57
N SER A 285 9.14 14.34 0.67
CA SER A 285 8.44 15.26 1.56
C SER A 285 7.01 15.58 1.11
N MET A 286 6.64 15.32 -0.15
CA MET A 286 5.28 15.56 -0.63
C MET A 286 4.22 14.75 0.11
N THR A 287 4.55 13.58 0.67
CA THR A 287 3.62 12.78 1.48
C THR A 287 3.33 13.43 2.84
N TYR A 288 4.13 14.42 3.23
CA TYR A 288 4.02 15.24 4.43
C TYR A 288 3.60 16.69 4.15
N SER A 289 3.30 17.04 2.90
CA SER A 289 2.71 18.32 2.55
C SER A 289 1.24 18.37 2.94
N TRP A 290 0.85 19.34 3.76
CA TRP A 290 -0.57 19.60 4.04
C TRP A 290 -1.37 19.94 2.80
N ARG A 291 -0.71 20.50 1.78
CA ARG A 291 -1.34 20.76 0.49
C ARG A 291 -1.64 19.46 -0.25
N ALA A 292 -0.70 18.52 -0.28
CA ALA A 292 -0.93 17.21 -0.86
C ALA A 292 -2.04 16.46 -0.11
N VAL A 293 -2.02 16.46 1.23
CA VAL A 293 -3.10 15.92 2.08
C VAL A 293 -4.44 16.56 1.72
N GLY A 294 -4.49 17.88 1.53
CA GLY A 294 -5.69 18.60 1.11
C GLY A 294 -6.22 18.13 -0.25
N PHE A 295 -5.35 17.92 -1.23
CA PHE A 295 -5.75 17.38 -2.53
C PHE A 295 -6.23 15.93 -2.45
N VAL A 296 -5.59 15.07 -1.63
CA VAL A 296 -6.07 13.72 -1.36
C VAL A 296 -7.49 13.75 -0.77
N ARG A 297 -7.72 14.58 0.25
CA ARG A 297 -9.05 14.76 0.86
C ARG A 297 -10.11 15.16 -0.16
N ARG A 298 -9.80 16.12 -1.05
CA ARG A 298 -10.73 16.56 -2.09
C ARG A 298 -10.95 15.54 -3.19
N ALA A 299 -9.96 14.70 -3.47
CA ALA A 299 -10.11 13.58 -4.41
C ALA A 299 -11.08 12.52 -3.87
N LEU A 300 -11.07 12.30 -2.56
CA LEU A 300 -11.93 11.34 -1.87
C LEU A 300 -13.32 11.90 -1.53
N ASP A 301 -13.40 13.19 -1.20
CA ASP A 301 -14.63 13.94 -0.89
C ASP A 301 -14.55 15.34 -1.51
N PRO A 302 -15.25 15.60 -2.63
CA PRO A 302 -15.28 16.93 -3.26
C PRO A 302 -15.76 18.07 -2.34
N ALA A 303 -16.51 17.75 -1.26
CA ALA A 303 -16.96 18.70 -0.25
C ALA A 303 -15.89 19.03 0.81
N ALA A 304 -14.75 18.33 0.80
CA ALA A 304 -13.64 18.63 1.70
C ALA A 304 -13.11 20.07 1.47
N PRO A 305 -12.56 20.71 2.51
CA PRO A 305 -11.98 22.05 2.38
C PRO A 305 -10.94 22.16 1.26
N PRO A 306 -10.76 23.33 0.68
CA PRO A 306 -9.70 23.57 -0.31
C PRO A 306 -8.32 23.19 0.26
N ALA A 307 -7.45 22.64 -0.61
CA ALA A 307 -6.09 22.31 -0.22
C ALA A 307 -5.35 23.59 0.23
N PRO A 308 -4.77 23.62 1.43
CA PRO A 308 -4.11 24.81 1.94
C PRO A 308 -2.83 25.13 1.13
N CYS A 309 -2.39 26.37 1.18
CA CYS A 309 -1.08 26.76 0.68
C CYS A 309 -0.20 27.05 1.90
N LEU A 310 0.61 26.07 2.27
CA LEU A 310 1.55 26.15 3.39
C LEU A 310 2.94 25.76 2.90
N PRO A 311 4.02 26.33 3.48
CA PRO A 311 5.37 25.91 3.15
C PRO A 311 5.58 24.45 3.60
N ASN A 312 6.23 23.68 2.75
CA ASN A 312 6.76 22.37 3.07
C ASN A 312 8.19 22.29 2.51
N ALA A 313 9.15 21.95 3.36
CA ALA A 313 10.56 21.87 2.96
C ALA A 313 10.84 20.55 2.21
N PRO A 314 11.80 20.53 1.28
CA PRO A 314 12.28 19.29 0.70
C PRO A 314 13.05 18.45 1.73
N VAL A 315 13.27 17.16 1.42
CA VAL A 315 14.19 16.27 2.15
C VAL A 315 15.61 16.41 1.60
N VAL A 316 15.76 16.65 0.29
CA VAL A 316 17.04 16.79 -0.44
C VAL A 316 17.16 18.16 -1.09
#